data_3d489b972379f4528ab800234d935dd4
#
_entry.id   3d489b972379f4528ab800234d935dd4
#
_cell.length_a   1.000
_cell.length_b   1.000
_cell.length_c   1.000
_cell.angle_alpha   90.00
_cell.angle_beta   90.00
_cell.angle_gamma   90.00
#
_symmetry.space_group_name_H-M   'P 1'
#
loop_
_entity.id
_entity.type
_entity.pdbx_description
1 polymer ?
#
loop_
_entity_poly.entity_id
_entity_poly.type
_entity_poly.pdbx_seq_one_letter_code
_entity_poly.pdbx_strand_id
1 'polypeptide(L)'
;MSDQRNRALAEQAVRIMEKAERKIWVTFRKEGIHKYPAAATDPNLATGDQYDVSFLASPHRHIFHFRVWIDVFHNDRDIEFIQFKRWLENLYSSNNNSQSSVLELNYKSCEMIADDLYIQIAARYPERAVWIEVAEDGENGCLIKYNLTHPNLSIKI
;
A
#
# COMPACT_ATOMS: atom_id res chain seq x y z
N MET A 1 -20.07 7.81 44.93
CA MET A 1 -18.92 8.41 44.25
C MET A 1 -18.33 7.53 43.14
N SER A 2 -18.31 6.19 43.26
CA SER A 2 -17.78 5.29 42.21
C SER A 2 -18.59 5.29 40.90
N ASP A 3 -19.90 5.33 40.99
CA ASP A 3 -20.83 5.25 39.85
C ASP A 3 -20.78 6.48 38.95
N GLN A 4 -20.68 7.66 39.54
CA GLN A 4 -20.59 8.92 38.81
C GLN A 4 -19.22 9.04 38.06
N ARG A 5 -18.15 8.52 38.65
CA ARG A 5 -16.84 8.44 38.00
C ARG A 5 -16.83 7.48 36.82
N ASN A 6 -17.44 6.31 37.00
CA ASN A 6 -17.54 5.31 35.94
C ASN A 6 -18.37 5.80 34.76
N ARG A 7 -19.45 6.53 35.02
CA ARG A 7 -20.26 7.17 33.96
C ARG A 7 -19.48 8.21 33.18
N ALA A 8 -18.72 9.08 33.86
CA ALA A 8 -17.89 10.09 33.18
C ALA A 8 -16.79 9.45 32.30
N LEU A 9 -16.17 8.36 32.75
CA LEU A 9 -15.20 7.61 31.97
C LEU A 9 -15.83 6.96 30.73
N ALA A 10 -17.02 6.40 30.85
CA ALA A 10 -17.74 5.84 29.72
C ALA A 10 -18.12 6.90 28.67
N GLU A 11 -18.60 8.07 29.12
CA GLU A 11 -18.90 9.19 28.22
C GLU A 11 -17.64 9.71 27.50
N GLN A 12 -16.50 9.76 28.20
CA GLN A 12 -15.22 10.11 27.56
C GLN A 12 -14.81 9.09 26.51
N ALA A 13 -14.96 7.80 26.78
CA ALA A 13 -14.65 6.72 25.83
C ALA A 13 -15.51 6.83 24.56
N VAL A 14 -16.80 7.11 24.70
CA VAL A 14 -17.68 7.33 23.54
C VAL A 14 -17.22 8.47 22.67
N ARG A 15 -16.83 9.62 23.24
CA ARG A 15 -16.30 10.76 22.48
C ARG A 15 -15.00 10.42 21.74
N ILE A 16 -14.15 9.58 22.31
CA ILE A 16 -12.92 9.09 21.66
C ILE A 16 -13.28 8.17 20.49
N MET A 17 -14.24 7.25 20.70
CA MET A 17 -14.72 6.34 19.65
C MET A 17 -15.30 7.08 18.44
N GLU A 18 -16.04 8.16 18.67
CA GLU A 18 -16.65 8.96 17.59
C GLU A 18 -15.60 9.66 16.70
N LYS A 19 -14.45 10.00 17.27
CA LYS A 19 -13.35 10.69 16.58
C LYS A 19 -12.26 9.75 16.08
N ALA A 20 -12.36 8.45 16.36
CA ALA A 20 -11.33 7.50 15.99
C ALA A 20 -11.26 7.30 14.48
N GLU A 21 -10.06 7.41 13.90
CA GLU A 21 -9.81 6.99 12.54
C GLU A 21 -9.90 5.46 12.44
N ARG A 22 -10.55 4.98 11.40
CA ARG A 22 -10.74 3.55 11.18
C ARG A 22 -10.28 3.17 9.79
N LYS A 23 -9.48 2.12 9.72
CA LYS A 23 -9.06 1.50 8.48
C LYS A 23 -9.27 0.00 8.57
N ILE A 24 -9.73 -0.60 7.50
CA ILE A 24 -9.53 -2.03 7.29
C ILE A 24 -8.21 -2.24 6.57
N TRP A 25 -7.69 -3.45 6.61
CA TRP A 25 -6.50 -3.80 5.86
C TRP A 25 -6.60 -5.22 5.30
N VAL A 26 -5.94 -5.44 4.18
CA VAL A 26 -5.82 -6.73 3.52
C VAL A 26 -4.40 -6.96 3.05
N THR A 27 -4.02 -8.23 2.90
CA THR A 27 -2.73 -8.62 2.31
C THR A 27 -2.94 -9.58 1.17
N PHE A 28 -2.06 -9.50 0.18
CA PHE A 28 -1.97 -10.48 -0.89
C PHE A 28 -0.54 -10.54 -1.44
N ARG A 29 -0.25 -11.53 -2.27
CA ARG A 29 1.07 -11.73 -2.86
C ARG A 29 0.94 -11.97 -4.35
N LYS A 30 1.93 -11.49 -5.12
CA LYS A 30 2.05 -11.75 -6.55
C LYS A 30 3.52 -11.95 -6.89
N GLU A 31 3.78 -12.95 -7.70
CA GLU A 31 5.09 -13.17 -8.27
C GLU A 31 5.29 -12.21 -9.44
N GLY A 32 6.45 -11.57 -9.51
CA GLY A 32 6.76 -10.59 -10.54
C GLY A 32 8.23 -10.56 -10.91
N ILE A 33 8.52 -10.08 -12.11
CA ILE A 33 9.86 -9.85 -12.64
C ILE A 33 10.02 -8.35 -12.87
N HIS A 34 11.11 -7.80 -12.38
CA HIS A 34 11.53 -6.43 -12.67
C HIS A 34 13.05 -6.32 -12.83
N LYS A 35 13.53 -5.13 -13.13
CA LYS A 35 14.94 -4.79 -13.23
C LYS A 35 15.16 -3.34 -12.87
N TYR A 36 16.38 -3.02 -12.47
CA TYR A 36 16.81 -1.64 -12.20
C TYR A 36 18.02 -1.29 -13.08
N PRO A 37 17.82 -0.82 -14.31
CA PRO A 37 18.90 -0.60 -15.27
C PRO A 37 19.99 0.36 -14.79
N ALA A 38 19.63 1.41 -14.04
CA ALA A 38 20.59 2.37 -13.51
C ALA A 38 21.58 1.75 -12.51
N ALA A 39 21.27 0.60 -11.92
CA ALA A 39 22.17 -0.08 -10.99
C ALA A 39 23.52 -0.49 -11.63
N ALA A 40 23.57 -0.68 -12.96
CA ALA A 40 24.80 -1.03 -13.67
C ALA A 40 25.60 0.20 -14.14
N THR A 41 25.02 1.40 -14.12
CA THR A 41 25.61 2.62 -14.71
C THR A 41 25.83 3.75 -13.70
N ASP A 42 25.10 3.75 -12.58
CA ASP A 42 25.28 4.71 -11.51
C ASP A 42 26.56 4.38 -10.71
N PRO A 43 27.55 5.29 -10.64
CA PRO A 43 28.79 5.05 -9.91
C PRO A 43 28.61 4.80 -8.41
N ASN A 44 27.50 5.22 -7.81
CA ASN A 44 27.18 4.97 -6.41
C ASN A 44 26.63 3.55 -6.17
N LEU A 45 26.22 2.86 -7.24
CA LEU A 45 25.62 1.52 -7.19
C LEU A 45 26.55 0.48 -7.83
N ALA A 46 27.11 0.76 -8.99
CA ALA A 46 28.08 -0.06 -9.72
C ALA A 46 29.51 0.28 -9.26
N THR A 47 29.84 -0.08 -8.05
CA THR A 47 31.12 0.27 -7.41
C THR A 47 32.21 -0.78 -7.62
N GLY A 48 31.86 -2.01 -7.99
CA GLY A 48 32.77 -3.13 -8.16
C GLY A 48 33.27 -3.74 -6.85
N ASP A 49 32.65 -3.41 -5.72
CA ASP A 49 32.97 -4.00 -4.42
C ASP A 49 31.92 -5.05 -3.96
N GLN A 50 32.12 -5.64 -2.78
CA GLN A 50 31.24 -6.70 -2.26
C GLN A 50 29.82 -6.20 -1.94
N TYR A 51 29.59 -4.89 -1.85
CA TYR A 51 28.30 -4.26 -1.61
C TYR A 51 27.64 -3.71 -2.88
N ASP A 52 28.28 -3.98 -4.03
CA ASP A 52 27.76 -3.60 -5.33
C ASP A 52 26.41 -4.25 -5.62
N VAL A 53 25.46 -3.43 -6.08
CA VAL A 53 24.12 -3.87 -6.44
C VAL A 53 23.87 -3.83 -7.95
N SER A 54 24.92 -3.76 -8.76
CA SER A 54 24.85 -3.69 -10.24
C SER A 54 24.08 -4.87 -10.86
N PHE A 55 24.03 -6.02 -10.18
CA PHE A 55 23.26 -7.20 -10.59
C PHE A 55 21.74 -6.91 -10.69
N LEU A 56 21.22 -5.91 -10.00
CA LEU A 56 19.83 -5.51 -10.10
C LEU A 56 19.45 -4.93 -11.48
N ALA A 57 20.44 -4.61 -12.32
CA ALA A 57 20.20 -4.17 -13.69
C ALA A 57 19.64 -5.30 -14.59
N SER A 58 19.89 -6.55 -14.24
CA SER A 58 19.33 -7.71 -14.93
C SER A 58 17.91 -8.03 -14.43
N PRO A 59 17.04 -8.60 -15.29
CA PRO A 59 15.73 -9.07 -14.85
C PRO A 59 15.87 -10.08 -13.72
N HIS A 60 15.14 -9.85 -12.64
CA HIS A 60 15.13 -10.73 -11.47
C HIS A 60 13.71 -10.87 -10.94
N ARG A 61 13.46 -11.96 -10.24
CA ARG A 61 12.14 -12.39 -9.79
C ARG A 61 12.03 -12.25 -8.29
N HIS A 62 10.86 -11.73 -7.84
CA HIS A 62 10.47 -11.65 -6.45
C HIS A 62 9.04 -12.13 -6.24
N ILE A 63 8.72 -12.49 -5.00
CA ILE A 63 7.35 -12.54 -4.53
C ILE A 63 7.04 -11.19 -3.91
N PHE A 64 6.25 -10.37 -4.62
CA PHE A 64 5.81 -9.09 -4.11
C PHE A 64 4.71 -9.29 -3.08
N HIS A 65 4.92 -8.75 -1.88
CA HIS A 65 3.96 -8.75 -0.79
C HIS A 65 3.29 -7.39 -0.72
N PHE A 66 1.98 -7.38 -0.70
CA PHE A 66 1.17 -6.18 -0.61
C PHE A 66 0.42 -6.16 0.71
N ARG A 67 0.37 -4.99 1.34
CA ARG A 67 -0.56 -4.69 2.40
C ARG A 67 -1.21 -3.35 2.13
N VAL A 68 -2.53 -3.33 2.15
CA VAL A 68 -3.33 -2.14 1.80
C VAL A 68 -4.26 -1.83 2.95
N TRP A 69 -4.19 -0.61 3.47
CA TRP A 69 -5.13 -0.05 4.43
C TRP A 69 -6.01 0.98 3.73
N ILE A 70 -7.29 0.99 4.02
CA ILE A 70 -8.23 1.96 3.48
C ILE A 70 -9.18 2.44 4.55
N ASP A 71 -9.50 3.75 4.56
CA ASP A 71 -10.47 4.34 5.46
C ASP A 71 -11.83 3.68 5.33
N VAL A 72 -12.49 3.49 6.46
CA VAL A 72 -13.90 3.11 6.54
C VAL A 72 -14.66 4.15 7.35
N PHE A 73 -15.89 4.46 6.94
CA PHE A 73 -16.69 5.55 7.50
C PHE A 73 -17.65 5.08 8.59
N HIS A 74 -17.88 3.78 8.70
CA HIS A 74 -18.67 3.17 9.77
C HIS A 74 -18.18 1.76 10.10
N ASN A 75 -18.66 1.21 11.21
CA ASN A 75 -18.17 -0.06 11.75
C ASN A 75 -18.83 -1.31 11.16
N ASP A 76 -19.89 -1.17 10.38
CA ASP A 76 -20.64 -2.30 9.86
C ASP A 76 -20.32 -2.53 8.37
N ARG A 77 -19.12 -3.03 8.12
CA ARG A 77 -18.67 -3.48 6.81
C ARG A 77 -18.87 -2.45 5.67
N ASP A 78 -18.51 -1.19 5.92
CA ASP A 78 -18.50 -0.15 4.89
C ASP A 78 -17.76 -0.62 3.63
N ILE A 79 -16.60 -1.27 3.83
CA ILE A 79 -15.91 -2.05 2.81
C ILE A 79 -15.73 -3.47 3.38
N GLU A 80 -16.24 -4.48 2.68
CA GLU A 80 -16.04 -5.85 3.07
C GLU A 80 -14.65 -6.31 2.62
N PHE A 81 -13.80 -6.72 3.56
CA PHE A 81 -12.37 -6.92 3.30
C PHE A 81 -12.05 -8.15 2.41
N ILE A 82 -12.87 -9.20 2.40
CA ILE A 82 -12.66 -10.34 1.49
C ILE A 82 -12.94 -9.93 0.04
N GLN A 83 -14.03 -9.18 -0.19
CA GLN A 83 -14.33 -8.65 -1.52
C GLN A 83 -13.28 -7.64 -1.98
N PHE A 84 -12.82 -6.79 -1.08
CA PHE A 84 -11.76 -5.82 -1.37
C PHE A 84 -10.46 -6.52 -1.75
N LYS A 85 -10.04 -7.52 -0.97
CA LYS A 85 -8.85 -8.33 -1.26
C LYS A 85 -8.95 -9.01 -2.64
N ARG A 86 -10.08 -9.67 -2.94
CA ARG A 86 -10.29 -10.35 -4.22
C ARG A 86 -10.25 -9.39 -5.40
N TRP A 87 -10.81 -8.21 -5.23
CA TRP A 87 -10.74 -7.18 -6.26
C TRP A 87 -9.30 -6.73 -6.50
N LEU A 88 -8.51 -6.48 -5.45
CA LEU A 88 -7.09 -6.14 -5.57
C LEU A 88 -6.30 -7.24 -6.26
N GLU A 89 -6.49 -8.49 -5.87
CA GLU A 89 -5.84 -9.63 -6.52
C GLU A 89 -6.19 -9.73 -8.01
N ASN A 90 -7.42 -9.41 -8.38
CA ASN A 90 -7.88 -9.43 -9.76
C ASN A 90 -7.28 -8.32 -10.63
N LEU A 91 -6.87 -7.19 -10.06
CA LEU A 91 -6.14 -6.16 -10.80
C LEU A 91 -4.82 -6.68 -11.37
N TYR A 92 -4.22 -7.68 -10.71
CA TYR A 92 -2.98 -8.31 -11.11
C TYR A 92 -3.19 -9.69 -11.76
N SER A 93 -4.42 -10.07 -12.02
CA SER A 93 -4.69 -11.29 -12.78
C SER A 93 -4.56 -10.96 -14.26
N SER A 94 -3.73 -11.74 -14.98
CA SER A 94 -3.53 -11.56 -16.42
C SER A 94 -4.87 -11.68 -17.13
N ASN A 95 -5.31 -10.60 -17.74
CA ASN A 95 -6.38 -10.64 -18.71
C ASN A 95 -5.86 -11.41 -19.93
N ASN A 96 -6.36 -12.64 -20.08
CA ASN A 96 -6.42 -13.40 -21.33
C ASN A 96 -5.11 -13.74 -22.05
N ASN A 97 -4.80 -15.02 -22.09
CA ASN A 97 -3.89 -15.70 -23.00
C ASN A 97 -2.38 -15.76 -22.69
N SER A 98 -1.87 -15.21 -21.61
CA SER A 98 -0.52 -15.60 -21.19
C SER A 98 -0.60 -16.76 -20.20
N GLN A 99 0.10 -17.84 -20.48
CA GLN A 99 0.24 -19.00 -19.59
C GLN A 99 1.04 -18.70 -18.32
N SER A 100 1.51 -17.46 -18.16
CA SER A 100 2.33 -17.02 -17.03
C SER A 100 1.50 -16.28 -16.00
N SER A 101 1.53 -16.75 -14.75
CA SER A 101 0.99 -16.06 -13.59
C SER A 101 1.94 -14.98 -13.03
N VAL A 102 3.10 -14.80 -13.64
CA VAL A 102 4.16 -13.87 -13.23
C VAL A 102 3.93 -12.52 -13.86
N LEU A 103 3.97 -11.47 -13.03
CA LEU A 103 3.79 -10.09 -13.48
C LEU A 103 5.05 -9.57 -14.17
N GLU A 104 4.88 -8.94 -15.32
CA GLU A 104 5.94 -8.19 -16.00
C GLU A 104 5.91 -6.74 -15.50
N LEU A 105 6.81 -6.40 -14.58
CA LEU A 105 6.84 -5.11 -13.91
C LEU A 105 7.86 -4.13 -14.53
N ASN A 106 8.62 -4.59 -15.54
CA ASN A 106 9.64 -3.82 -16.22
C ASN A 106 10.67 -3.23 -15.23
N TYR A 107 10.77 -1.92 -15.15
CA TYR A 107 11.69 -1.19 -14.25
C TYR A 107 11.01 -0.61 -13.01
N LYS A 108 9.79 -1.07 -12.66
CA LYS A 108 9.04 -0.49 -11.55
C LYS A 108 9.66 -0.86 -10.21
N SER A 109 9.90 0.14 -9.40
CA SER A 109 10.22 -0.01 -7.98
C SER A 109 8.97 -0.33 -7.16
N CYS A 110 9.14 -0.72 -5.90
CA CYS A 110 8.01 -0.91 -4.98
C CYS A 110 7.15 0.35 -4.85
N GLU A 111 7.77 1.53 -4.85
CA GLU A 111 7.07 2.81 -4.78
C GLU A 111 6.21 3.06 -6.02
N MET A 112 6.73 2.80 -7.22
CA MET A 112 5.97 2.94 -8.47
C MET A 112 4.81 1.95 -8.55
N ILE A 113 5.01 0.73 -8.04
CA ILE A 113 3.95 -0.28 -7.94
C ILE A 113 2.85 0.18 -6.97
N ALA A 114 3.22 0.77 -5.84
CA ALA A 114 2.27 1.33 -4.88
C ALA A 114 1.47 2.49 -5.48
N ASP A 115 2.11 3.41 -6.21
CA ASP A 115 1.45 4.54 -6.88
C ASP A 115 0.43 4.05 -7.92
N ASP A 116 0.80 3.08 -8.76
CA ASP A 116 -0.11 2.49 -9.75
C ASP A 116 -1.33 1.85 -9.08
N LEU A 117 -1.11 1.14 -7.98
CA LEU A 117 -2.19 0.51 -7.22
C LEU A 117 -3.11 1.55 -6.58
N TYR A 118 -2.53 2.63 -6.02
CA TYR A 118 -3.30 3.71 -5.45
C TYR A 118 -4.27 4.36 -6.46
N ILE A 119 -3.82 4.60 -7.68
CA ILE A 119 -4.66 5.17 -8.75
C ILE A 119 -5.91 4.31 -8.97
N GLN A 120 -5.76 2.97 -9.00
CA GLN A 120 -6.88 2.05 -9.17
C GLN A 120 -7.84 2.09 -7.96
N ILE A 121 -7.27 2.13 -6.75
CA ILE A 121 -8.07 2.18 -5.52
C ILE A 121 -8.83 3.50 -5.43
N ALA A 122 -8.17 4.64 -5.69
CA ALA A 122 -8.78 5.96 -5.63
C ALA A 122 -9.92 6.12 -6.65
N ALA A 123 -9.81 5.51 -7.83
CA ALA A 123 -10.86 5.52 -8.83
C ALA A 123 -12.13 4.78 -8.37
N ARG A 124 -11.96 3.68 -7.63
CA ARG A 124 -13.09 2.88 -7.11
C ARG A 124 -13.64 3.39 -5.80
N TYR A 125 -12.78 3.88 -4.94
CA TYR A 125 -13.09 4.33 -3.58
C TYR A 125 -12.59 5.77 -3.38
N PRO A 126 -13.25 6.76 -4.00
CA PRO A 126 -12.82 8.15 -3.89
C PRO A 126 -12.93 8.68 -2.46
N GLU A 127 -12.17 9.73 -2.17
CA GLU A 127 -12.23 10.48 -0.90
C GLU A 127 -11.89 9.64 0.35
N ARG A 128 -10.99 8.66 0.20
CA ARG A 128 -10.49 7.83 1.30
C ARG A 128 -8.98 7.91 1.38
N ALA A 129 -8.45 8.03 2.58
CA ALA A 129 -7.03 7.82 2.80
C ALA A 129 -6.70 6.33 2.59
N VAL A 130 -5.62 6.08 1.88
CA VAL A 130 -5.14 4.73 1.56
C VAL A 130 -3.67 4.65 1.90
N TRP A 131 -3.25 3.61 2.58
CA TRP A 131 -1.84 3.32 2.82
C TRP A 131 -1.50 2.04 2.10
N ILE A 132 -0.38 2.02 1.43
CA ILE A 132 0.07 0.86 0.65
C ILE A 132 1.51 0.52 1.01
N GLU A 133 1.71 -0.71 1.44
CA GLU A 133 3.02 -1.33 1.60
C GLU A 133 3.24 -2.31 0.46
N VAL A 134 4.38 -2.19 -0.20
CA VAL A 134 4.86 -3.15 -1.20
C VAL A 134 6.25 -3.59 -0.79
N ALA A 135 6.47 -4.89 -0.69
CA ALA A 135 7.74 -5.47 -0.29
C ALA A 135 8.16 -6.60 -1.22
N GLU A 136 9.48 -6.70 -1.44
CA GLU A 136 10.12 -7.80 -2.14
C GLU A 136 10.42 -8.92 -1.15
N ASP A 137 9.89 -10.11 -1.39
CA ASP A 137 10.07 -11.33 -0.60
C ASP A 137 9.72 -11.17 0.90
N GLY A 138 9.02 -10.09 1.26
CA GLY A 138 8.69 -9.76 2.64
C GLY A 138 9.88 -9.25 3.48
N GLU A 139 10.99 -8.90 2.84
CA GLU A 139 12.23 -8.48 3.52
C GLU A 139 12.48 -6.97 3.39
N ASN A 140 12.30 -6.42 2.21
CA ASN A 140 12.55 -5.01 1.91
C ASN A 140 11.37 -4.43 1.14
N GLY A 141 11.07 -3.17 1.36
CA GLY A 141 9.95 -2.54 0.65
C GLY A 141 9.72 -1.10 1.05
N CYS A 142 8.56 -0.58 0.64
CA CYS A 142 8.13 0.77 0.96
C CYS A 142 6.76 0.78 1.62
N LEU A 143 6.46 1.84 2.34
CA LEU A 143 5.12 2.20 2.80
C LEU A 143 4.82 3.63 2.35
N ILE A 144 3.76 3.81 1.57
CA ILE A 144 3.30 5.12 1.14
C ILE A 144 1.91 5.37 1.71
N LYS A 145 1.72 6.56 2.31
CA LYS A 145 0.48 7.03 2.90
C LYS A 145 -0.14 8.11 2.02
N TYR A 146 -1.16 7.73 1.25
CA TYR A 146 -1.95 8.65 0.43
C TYR A 146 -3.06 9.23 1.31
N ASN A 147 -2.76 10.35 1.96
CA ASN A 147 -3.69 11.04 2.84
C ASN A 147 -4.47 12.10 2.03
N LEU A 148 -5.73 12.31 2.42
CA LEU A 148 -6.50 13.40 1.83
C LEU A 148 -5.89 14.73 2.26
N THR A 149 -5.57 15.57 1.29
CA THR A 149 -5.27 16.98 1.56
C THR A 149 -6.60 17.67 1.84
N HIS A 150 -6.84 18.10 3.08
CA HIS A 150 -7.95 18.98 3.37
C HIS A 150 -7.75 20.29 2.59
N PRO A 151 -8.70 20.72 1.74
CA PRO A 151 -8.54 21.94 0.92
C PRO A 151 -8.55 23.24 1.72
N ASN A 152 -8.49 23.20 3.05
CA ASN A 152 -8.60 24.36 3.92
C ASN A 152 -7.47 24.47 4.95
N LEU A 153 -6.24 24.60 4.44
CA LEU A 153 -5.21 25.38 5.12
C LEU A 153 -4.61 26.35 4.08
N SER A 154 -5.48 27.10 3.43
CA SER A 154 -5.06 28.28 2.68
C SER A 154 -4.55 29.30 3.69
N ILE A 155 -3.22 29.41 3.81
CA ILE A 155 -2.46 30.62 3.74
C ILE A 155 -3.32 31.86 4.06
N LYS A 156 -3.29 32.29 5.30
CA LYS A 156 -3.41 33.72 5.58
C LYS A 156 -2.01 34.29 5.55
N ILE A 157 -1.71 34.95 4.46
CA ILE A 157 -0.63 35.94 4.37
C ILE A 157 -0.98 37.10 5.29
#